data_46bd54e57d0b552d0d7a664d99001d2f
#
_entry.id   46bd54e57d0b552d0d7a664d99001d2f
#
_cell.length_a   1.000
_cell.length_b   1.000
_cell.length_c   1.000
_cell.angle_alpha   90.00
_cell.angle_beta   90.00
_cell.angle_gamma   90.00
#
_symmetry.space_group_name_H-M   'P 1'
#
loop_
_entity.id
_entity.type
_entity.pdbx_description
1 polymer ?
#
loop_
_entity_poly.entity_id
_entity_poly.type
_entity_poly.pdbx_seq_one_letter_code
_entity_poly.pdbx_strand_id
1 'polypeptide(L)'
;DFTHNKSLSEEEKNQIEDLINLEISKNTKSIIETMSMQEAQAKGAIAFFGDKYGDEVRVLNLGEGFSIELCGGTHVKETGQIEFMKITSETGISSGVRRIEAVTGEGAKNLLSNLKNSYLEVGKQLHVETKIDDPSNDLGLFRSLNEILLSISKEVSTSVDQVQNKINQLIDENRSLNEELGTKERSNKASDLLKAT
;
A
#
# COMPACT_ATOMS: atom_id res chain seq x y z
N ASP A 1 -12.75 7.66 -10.16
CA ASP A 1 -13.94 6.82 -10.37
C ASP A 1 -13.91 6.24 -11.78
N PHE A 2 -14.36 5.00 -11.93
CA PHE A 2 -14.35 4.32 -13.23
C PHE A 2 -15.51 3.31 -13.32
N THR A 3 -15.92 2.99 -14.54
CA THR A 3 -17.00 2.03 -14.78
C THR A 3 -16.46 0.61 -14.80
N HIS A 4 -16.87 -0.21 -13.84
CA HIS A 4 -16.49 -1.62 -13.75
C HIS A 4 -17.51 -2.41 -12.94
N ASN A 5 -17.78 -3.65 -13.35
CA ASN A 5 -18.88 -4.44 -12.79
C ASN A 5 -18.50 -5.30 -11.57
N LYS A 6 -17.21 -5.45 -11.28
CA LYS A 6 -16.69 -6.26 -10.15
C LYS A 6 -15.54 -5.55 -9.44
N SER A 7 -15.18 -5.99 -8.25
CA SER A 7 -13.95 -5.54 -7.58
C SER A 7 -12.73 -5.92 -8.39
N LEU A 8 -11.71 -5.06 -8.38
CA LEU A 8 -10.40 -5.42 -8.90
C LEU A 8 -9.76 -6.49 -7.99
N SER A 9 -9.16 -7.49 -8.61
CA SER A 9 -8.29 -8.43 -7.89
C SER A 9 -6.98 -7.75 -7.47
N GLU A 10 -6.27 -8.37 -6.52
CA GLU A 10 -4.94 -7.90 -6.13
C GLU A 10 -3.98 -7.88 -7.32
N GLU A 11 -4.08 -8.87 -8.21
CA GLU A 11 -3.26 -8.94 -9.42
C GLU A 11 -3.57 -7.80 -10.39
N GLU A 12 -4.86 -7.47 -10.63
CA GLU A 12 -5.26 -6.32 -11.45
C GLU A 12 -4.76 -5.00 -10.85
N LYS A 13 -4.84 -4.83 -9.51
CA LYS A 13 -4.29 -3.64 -8.83
C LYS A 13 -2.77 -3.56 -8.98
N ASN A 14 -2.07 -4.68 -8.81
CA ASN A 14 -0.63 -4.73 -8.99
C ASN A 14 -0.20 -4.38 -10.42
N GLN A 15 -0.92 -4.87 -11.44
CA GLN A 15 -0.66 -4.52 -12.84
C GLN A 15 -0.86 -3.03 -13.13
N ILE A 16 -1.89 -2.42 -12.55
CA ILE A 16 -2.14 -0.96 -12.64
C ILE A 16 -0.99 -0.18 -12.01
N GLU A 17 -0.57 -0.57 -10.80
CA GLU A 17 0.56 0.06 -10.09
C GLU A 17 1.86 -0.07 -10.89
N ASP A 18 2.16 -1.26 -11.43
CA ASP A 18 3.36 -1.50 -12.23
C ASP A 18 3.38 -0.62 -13.47
N LEU A 19 2.25 -0.54 -14.18
CA LEU A 19 2.13 0.28 -15.38
C LEU A 19 2.33 1.77 -15.08
N ILE A 20 1.69 2.29 -14.05
CA ILE A 20 1.80 3.70 -13.66
C ILE A 20 3.22 4.01 -13.16
N ASN A 21 3.79 3.17 -12.30
CA ASN A 21 5.14 3.39 -11.78
C ASN A 21 6.21 3.25 -12.87
N LEU A 22 5.99 2.42 -13.88
CA LEU A 22 6.84 2.38 -15.07
C LEU A 22 6.82 3.73 -15.80
N GLU A 23 5.64 4.33 -16.02
CA GLU A 23 5.53 5.65 -16.67
C GLU A 23 6.14 6.77 -15.80
N ILE A 24 6.00 6.70 -14.49
CA ILE A 24 6.66 7.62 -13.55
C ILE A 24 8.19 7.53 -13.70
N SER A 25 8.73 6.31 -13.76
CA SER A 25 10.18 6.06 -13.84
C SER A 25 10.84 6.55 -15.11
N LYS A 26 10.08 6.71 -16.20
CA LYS A 26 10.59 7.27 -17.47
C LYS A 26 10.95 8.75 -17.35
N ASN A 27 10.47 9.45 -16.34
CA ASN A 27 10.72 10.86 -16.06
C ASN A 27 10.47 11.77 -17.27
N THR A 28 9.34 11.56 -17.96
CA THR A 28 8.96 12.32 -19.14
C THR A 28 8.38 13.69 -18.74
N LYS A 29 8.52 14.68 -19.63
CA LYS A 29 7.98 16.03 -19.41
C LYS A 29 6.46 16.04 -19.53
N SER A 30 5.80 16.81 -18.66
CA SER A 30 4.39 17.14 -18.79
C SER A 30 4.23 18.20 -19.90
N ILE A 31 3.37 17.91 -20.86
CA ILE A 31 3.05 18.85 -21.95
C ILE A 31 1.66 19.39 -21.73
N ILE A 32 1.53 20.71 -21.72
CA ILE A 32 0.25 21.40 -21.54
C ILE A 32 0.02 22.28 -22.75
N GLU A 33 -1.10 22.06 -23.43
CA GLU A 33 -1.50 22.83 -24.62
C GLU A 33 -2.93 23.33 -24.47
N THR A 34 -3.22 24.50 -25.05
CA THR A 34 -4.59 25.00 -25.20
C THR A 34 -5.00 24.85 -26.67
N MET A 35 -6.13 24.22 -26.89
CA MET A 35 -6.63 23.95 -28.25
C MET A 35 -8.15 23.89 -28.27
N SER A 36 -8.76 23.80 -29.47
CA SER A 36 -10.19 23.58 -29.58
C SER A 36 -10.61 22.20 -29.03
N MET A 37 -11.87 22.09 -28.62
CA MET A 37 -12.45 20.81 -28.20
C MET A 37 -12.32 19.73 -29.27
N GLN A 38 -12.48 20.09 -30.55
CA GLN A 38 -12.37 19.15 -31.68
C GLN A 38 -10.93 18.60 -31.81
N GLU A 39 -9.92 19.46 -31.69
CA GLU A 39 -8.50 19.04 -31.71
C GLU A 39 -8.16 18.17 -30.52
N ALA A 40 -8.64 18.51 -29.32
CA ALA A 40 -8.44 17.69 -28.11
C ALA A 40 -9.02 16.28 -28.28
N GLN A 41 -10.26 16.19 -28.82
CA GLN A 41 -10.88 14.88 -29.10
C GLN A 41 -10.13 14.11 -30.19
N ALA A 42 -9.63 14.78 -31.21
CA ALA A 42 -8.82 14.13 -32.26
C ALA A 42 -7.48 13.59 -31.72
N LYS A 43 -6.92 14.23 -30.69
CA LYS A 43 -5.75 13.74 -29.95
C LYS A 43 -6.07 12.60 -28.96
N GLY A 44 -7.34 12.23 -28.80
CA GLY A 44 -7.78 11.19 -27.87
C GLY A 44 -7.87 11.66 -26.41
N ALA A 45 -7.98 12.97 -26.17
CA ALA A 45 -8.08 13.51 -24.82
C ALA A 45 -9.36 13.02 -24.11
N ILE A 46 -9.19 12.52 -22.91
CA ILE A 46 -10.29 12.10 -22.05
C ILE A 46 -10.92 13.33 -21.40
N ALA A 47 -12.24 13.46 -21.55
CA ALA A 47 -13.04 14.48 -20.89
C ALA A 47 -13.88 13.84 -19.78
N PHE A 48 -13.94 14.45 -18.61
CA PHE A 48 -14.81 13.96 -17.54
C PHE A 48 -16.28 14.29 -17.84
N PHE A 49 -17.15 13.32 -17.58
CA PHE A 49 -18.58 13.48 -17.77
C PHE A 49 -19.16 14.52 -16.81
N GLY A 50 -19.89 15.49 -17.37
CA GLY A 50 -20.62 16.49 -16.60
C GLY A 50 -19.98 17.87 -16.54
N ASP A 51 -18.74 18.02 -16.96
CA ASP A 51 -18.08 19.33 -17.05
C ASP A 51 -18.54 20.06 -18.33
N LYS A 52 -18.86 21.34 -18.18
CA LYS A 52 -19.13 22.22 -19.31
C LYS A 52 -17.82 22.82 -19.79
N TYR A 53 -17.30 22.30 -20.88
CA TYR A 53 -16.09 22.82 -21.51
C TYR A 53 -16.47 23.95 -22.50
N GLY A 54 -15.63 24.98 -22.56
CA GLY A 54 -15.73 26.04 -23.58
C GLY A 54 -15.23 25.57 -24.94
N ASP A 55 -15.18 26.50 -25.88
CA ASP A 55 -14.66 26.24 -27.24
C ASP A 55 -13.14 25.94 -27.21
N GLU A 56 -12.42 26.54 -26.27
CA GLU A 56 -11.01 26.28 -26.00
C GLU A 56 -10.85 25.47 -24.67
N VAL A 57 -10.03 24.45 -24.72
CA VAL A 57 -9.77 23.55 -23.61
C VAL A 57 -8.27 23.40 -23.36
N ARG A 58 -7.91 23.22 -22.10
CA ARG A 58 -6.53 22.94 -21.68
C ARG A 58 -6.33 21.42 -21.61
N VAL A 59 -5.40 20.93 -22.43
CA VAL A 59 -5.04 19.51 -22.56
C VAL A 59 -3.73 19.26 -21.83
N LEU A 60 -3.70 18.30 -20.94
CA LEU A 60 -2.52 17.75 -20.31
C LEU A 60 -2.13 16.44 -21.00
N ASN A 61 -0.86 16.29 -21.38
CA ASN A 61 -0.28 15.06 -21.87
C ASN A 61 0.87 14.64 -20.95
N LEU A 62 0.76 13.45 -20.40
CA LEU A 62 1.76 12.80 -19.55
C LEU A 62 2.23 11.50 -20.20
N GLY A 63 3.52 11.14 -19.99
CA GLY A 63 4.04 9.86 -20.48
C GLY A 63 4.06 9.76 -22.00
N GLU A 64 4.29 10.89 -22.71
CA GLU A 64 4.37 10.92 -24.18
C GLU A 64 3.13 10.30 -24.86
N GLY A 65 1.95 10.60 -24.31
CA GLY A 65 0.67 10.11 -24.83
C GLY A 65 0.07 8.94 -24.03
N PHE A 66 0.71 8.53 -22.93
CA PHE A 66 0.17 7.52 -22.01
C PHE A 66 -1.15 8.01 -21.36
N SER A 67 -1.18 9.27 -20.92
CA SER A 67 -2.39 9.94 -20.45
C SER A 67 -2.56 11.27 -21.15
N ILE A 68 -3.69 11.47 -21.81
CA ILE A 68 -4.08 12.73 -22.44
C ILE A 68 -5.45 13.12 -21.89
N GLU A 69 -5.53 14.23 -21.16
CA GLU A 69 -6.73 14.60 -20.41
C GLU A 69 -7.06 16.08 -20.52
N LEU A 70 -8.35 16.41 -20.44
CA LEU A 70 -8.79 17.79 -20.23
C LEU A 70 -8.64 18.13 -18.76
N CYS A 71 -7.67 18.97 -18.40
CA CYS A 71 -7.42 19.31 -17.02
C CYS A 71 -6.96 20.76 -16.83
N GLY A 72 -7.70 21.51 -15.99
CA GLY A 72 -7.39 22.90 -15.61
C GLY A 72 -6.46 23.04 -14.40
N GLY A 73 -6.09 21.91 -13.73
CA GLY A 73 -5.31 21.90 -12.49
C GLY A 73 -3.82 22.22 -12.67
N THR A 74 -3.10 22.20 -11.56
CA THR A 74 -1.63 22.28 -11.53
C THR A 74 -1.04 20.87 -11.60
N HIS A 75 0.08 20.74 -12.30
CA HIS A 75 0.72 19.44 -12.55
C HIS A 75 2.21 19.52 -12.31
N VAL A 76 2.82 18.35 -12.06
CA VAL A 76 4.28 18.18 -12.04
C VAL A 76 4.86 18.55 -13.41
N LYS A 77 6.10 18.99 -13.44
CA LYS A 77 6.80 19.31 -14.70
C LYS A 77 7.30 18.07 -15.42
N GLU A 78 7.64 17.04 -14.66
CA GLU A 78 8.15 15.76 -15.13
C GLU A 78 7.54 14.63 -14.31
N THR A 79 7.25 13.48 -14.94
CA THR A 79 6.57 12.36 -14.27
C THR A 79 7.37 11.80 -13.09
N GLY A 80 8.71 11.86 -13.13
CA GLY A 80 9.56 11.42 -12.01
C GLY A 80 9.35 12.19 -10.70
N GLN A 81 8.81 13.42 -10.75
CA GLN A 81 8.47 14.18 -9.54
C GLN A 81 7.30 13.58 -8.74
N ILE A 82 6.56 12.64 -9.32
CA ILE A 82 5.51 11.86 -8.64
C ILE A 82 6.14 10.82 -7.69
N GLU A 83 7.41 10.42 -7.96
CA GLU A 83 8.23 9.43 -7.24
C GLU A 83 7.68 8.00 -7.42
N PHE A 84 6.76 7.55 -6.56
CA PHE A 84 6.02 6.32 -6.82
C PHE A 84 4.55 6.42 -6.36
N MET A 85 3.71 5.60 -6.97
CA MET A 85 2.29 5.55 -6.67
C MET A 85 1.92 4.21 -6.03
N LYS A 86 1.07 4.26 -5.01
CA LYS A 86 0.51 3.10 -4.34
C LYS A 86 -1.01 3.24 -4.21
N ILE A 87 -1.76 2.23 -4.67
CA ILE A 87 -3.20 2.14 -4.44
C ILE A 87 -3.44 1.81 -2.96
N THR A 88 -4.25 2.61 -2.29
CA THR A 88 -4.62 2.44 -0.88
C THR A 88 -5.98 1.78 -0.70
N SER A 89 -6.91 2.04 -1.59
CA SER A 89 -8.24 1.42 -1.54
C SER A 89 -8.86 1.29 -2.94
N GLU A 90 -9.76 0.32 -3.08
CA GLU A 90 -10.62 0.15 -4.23
C GLU A 90 -12.00 -0.28 -3.75
N THR A 91 -13.05 0.52 -4.02
CA THR A 91 -14.40 0.31 -3.47
C THR A 91 -15.48 0.56 -4.51
N GLY A 92 -16.62 -0.12 -4.36
CA GLY A 92 -17.83 0.18 -5.13
C GLY A 92 -18.55 1.38 -4.53
N ILE A 93 -18.90 2.37 -5.35
CA ILE A 93 -19.64 3.56 -4.91
C ILE A 93 -21.08 3.61 -5.42
N SER A 94 -21.37 2.93 -6.52
CA SER A 94 -22.72 2.72 -7.05
C SER A 94 -22.74 1.50 -7.97
N SER A 95 -23.92 1.17 -8.53
CA SER A 95 -24.03 0.07 -9.47
C SER A 95 -23.16 0.30 -10.71
N GLY A 96 -22.18 -0.56 -10.92
CA GLY A 96 -21.25 -0.49 -12.05
C GLY A 96 -20.23 0.65 -11.98
N VAL A 97 -20.10 1.35 -10.85
CA VAL A 97 -19.11 2.43 -10.67
C VAL A 97 -18.25 2.12 -9.44
N ARG A 98 -16.96 2.22 -9.62
CA ARG A 98 -15.95 1.95 -8.60
C ARG A 98 -15.02 3.14 -8.40
N ARG A 99 -14.41 3.22 -7.23
CA ARG A 99 -13.44 4.25 -6.84
C ARG A 99 -12.12 3.62 -6.48
N ILE A 100 -11.04 4.12 -7.06
CA ILE A 100 -9.66 3.88 -6.61
C ILE A 100 -9.19 5.12 -5.86
N GLU A 101 -8.56 4.88 -4.69
CA GLU A 101 -7.78 5.87 -3.99
C GLU A 101 -6.32 5.45 -4.02
N ALA A 102 -5.43 6.41 -4.25
CA ALA A 102 -4.01 6.17 -4.32
C ALA A 102 -3.24 7.34 -3.69
N VAL A 103 -2.01 7.08 -3.29
CA VAL A 103 -1.08 8.07 -2.78
C VAL A 103 0.20 8.08 -3.61
N THR A 104 0.85 9.24 -3.66
CA THR A 104 2.13 9.44 -4.35
C THR A 104 3.09 10.24 -3.46
N GLY A 105 4.34 10.38 -3.87
CA GLY A 105 5.35 11.22 -3.20
C GLY A 105 5.44 10.92 -1.71
N GLU A 106 5.37 11.98 -0.89
CA GLU A 106 5.47 11.89 0.57
C GLU A 106 4.45 10.92 1.21
N GLY A 107 3.21 10.89 0.69
CA GLY A 107 2.19 9.96 1.18
C GLY A 107 2.58 8.50 0.96
N ALA A 108 3.12 8.16 -0.19
CA ALA A 108 3.59 6.82 -0.50
C ALA A 108 4.84 6.44 0.30
N LYS A 109 5.79 7.38 0.46
CA LYS A 109 6.98 7.19 1.31
C LYS A 109 6.61 6.93 2.78
N ASN A 110 5.64 7.65 3.30
CA ASN A 110 5.17 7.45 4.66
C ASN A 110 4.54 6.06 4.86
N LEU A 111 3.76 5.57 3.88
CA LEU A 111 3.24 4.21 3.92
C LEU A 111 4.36 3.17 3.95
N LEU A 112 5.37 3.31 3.09
CA LEU A 112 6.53 2.42 3.05
C LEU A 112 7.32 2.45 4.36
N SER A 113 7.55 3.66 4.92
CA SER A 113 8.25 3.83 6.19
C SER A 113 7.52 3.17 7.35
N ASN A 114 6.20 3.31 7.42
CA ASN A 114 5.38 2.66 8.44
C ASN A 114 5.47 1.13 8.33
N LEU A 115 5.41 0.60 7.13
CA LEU A 115 5.52 -0.84 6.87
C LEU A 115 6.91 -1.38 7.26
N LYS A 116 7.98 -0.65 6.91
CA LYS A 116 9.35 -0.95 7.34
C LYS A 116 9.47 -0.99 8.87
N ASN A 117 8.97 0.04 9.54
CA ASN A 117 9.02 0.13 11.00
C ASN A 117 8.26 -1.02 11.66
N SER A 118 7.08 -1.37 11.15
CA SER A 118 6.30 -2.51 11.64
C SER A 118 7.08 -3.82 11.48
N TYR A 119 7.70 -4.04 10.34
CA TYR A 119 8.51 -5.24 10.09
C TYR A 119 9.72 -5.34 11.03
N LEU A 120 10.47 -4.25 11.19
CA LEU A 120 11.64 -4.21 12.07
C LEU A 120 11.25 -4.42 13.55
N GLU A 121 10.15 -3.82 13.98
CA GLU A 121 9.69 -3.96 15.37
C GLU A 121 9.20 -5.37 15.65
N VAL A 122 8.48 -6.00 14.71
CA VAL A 122 8.10 -7.44 14.83
C VAL A 122 9.34 -8.31 14.96
N GLY A 123 10.37 -8.09 14.16
CA GLY A 123 11.63 -8.84 14.27
C GLY A 123 12.31 -8.66 15.61
N LYS A 124 12.34 -7.43 16.13
CA LYS A 124 12.90 -7.13 17.45
C LYS A 124 12.13 -7.83 18.57
N GLN A 125 10.79 -7.82 18.53
CA GLN A 125 9.94 -8.49 19.51
C GLN A 125 10.16 -10.01 19.54
N LEU A 126 10.36 -10.60 18.36
CA LEU A 126 10.59 -12.03 18.20
C LEU A 126 12.06 -12.44 18.36
N HIS A 127 12.97 -11.50 18.58
CA HIS A 127 14.43 -11.72 18.65
C HIS A 127 15.00 -12.39 17.40
N VAL A 128 14.46 -12.06 16.22
CA VAL A 128 14.95 -12.55 14.93
C VAL A 128 15.62 -11.42 14.15
N GLU A 129 16.70 -11.78 13.43
CA GLU A 129 17.36 -10.83 12.53
C GLU A 129 16.45 -10.54 11.35
N THR A 130 16.08 -9.28 11.17
CA THR A 130 15.30 -8.83 10.01
C THR A 130 16.24 -8.32 8.93
N LYS A 131 16.20 -8.93 7.76
CA LYS A 131 16.90 -8.45 6.57
C LYS A 131 15.90 -7.79 5.66
N ILE A 132 16.22 -6.57 5.26
CA ILE A 132 15.53 -5.88 4.20
C ILE A 132 16.45 -5.98 3.00
N ASP A 133 16.19 -6.97 2.14
CA ASP A 133 16.86 -7.04 0.85
C ASP A 133 16.41 -5.81 0.06
N ASP A 134 17.37 -5.07 -0.50
CA ASP A 134 17.10 -3.85 -1.24
C ASP A 134 16.50 -4.22 -2.60
N PRO A 135 15.18 -4.24 -2.74
CA PRO A 135 14.56 -4.46 -4.03
C PRO A 135 14.81 -3.25 -4.93
N SER A 136 14.83 -3.46 -6.21
CA SER A 136 15.20 -2.49 -7.24
C SER A 136 14.39 -1.18 -7.24
N ASN A 137 13.31 -1.10 -6.45
CA ASN A 137 12.47 0.09 -6.29
C ASN A 137 11.57 0.04 -5.05
N ASP A 138 11.02 1.18 -4.66
CA ASP A 138 10.15 1.36 -3.48
C ASP A 138 8.87 0.51 -3.54
N LEU A 139 8.29 0.30 -4.72
CA LEU A 139 7.10 -0.53 -4.89
C LEU A 139 7.39 -2.01 -4.63
N GLY A 140 8.51 -2.51 -5.14
CA GLY A 140 8.96 -3.89 -4.89
C GLY A 140 9.22 -4.13 -3.41
N LEU A 141 9.88 -3.18 -2.74
CA LEU A 141 10.10 -3.23 -1.29
C LEU A 141 8.79 -3.24 -0.52
N PHE A 142 7.84 -2.37 -0.90
CA PHE A 142 6.52 -2.31 -0.27
C PHE A 142 5.81 -3.68 -0.36
N ARG A 143 5.78 -4.29 -1.54
CA ARG A 143 5.13 -5.59 -1.77
C ARG A 143 5.78 -6.70 -0.93
N SER A 144 7.10 -6.80 -0.94
CA SER A 144 7.84 -7.81 -0.16
C SER A 144 7.55 -7.70 1.33
N LEU A 145 7.61 -6.49 1.90
CA LEU A 145 7.33 -6.27 3.32
C LEU A 145 5.86 -6.55 3.65
N ASN A 146 4.94 -6.16 2.78
CA ASN A 146 3.51 -6.40 2.98
C ASN A 146 3.18 -7.90 2.95
N GLU A 147 3.78 -8.67 2.05
CA GLU A 147 3.60 -10.13 1.98
C GLU A 147 4.09 -10.82 3.25
N ILE A 148 5.25 -10.42 3.78
CA ILE A 148 5.79 -10.95 5.03
C ILE A 148 4.84 -10.64 6.18
N LEU A 149 4.41 -9.39 6.34
CA LEU A 149 3.50 -8.99 7.41
C LEU A 149 2.11 -9.63 7.27
N LEU A 150 1.61 -9.82 6.04
CA LEU A 150 0.39 -10.58 5.78
C LEU A 150 0.52 -12.04 6.19
N SER A 151 1.66 -12.67 5.93
CA SER A 151 1.91 -14.04 6.37
C SER A 151 1.88 -14.14 7.90
N ILE A 152 2.60 -13.26 8.60
CA ILE A 152 2.61 -13.21 10.07
C ILE A 152 1.20 -12.94 10.61
N SER A 153 0.45 -12.01 10.01
CA SER A 153 -0.90 -11.65 10.45
C SER A 153 -1.87 -12.84 10.40
N LYS A 154 -1.74 -13.70 9.38
CA LYS A 154 -2.52 -14.94 9.27
C LYS A 154 -2.17 -15.94 10.37
N GLU A 155 -0.88 -16.14 10.65
CA GLU A 155 -0.42 -17.05 11.70
C GLU A 155 -0.93 -16.64 13.10
N VAL A 156 -0.93 -15.34 13.40
CA VAL A 156 -1.40 -14.83 14.69
C VAL A 156 -2.88 -14.42 14.70
N SER A 157 -3.62 -14.70 13.61
CA SER A 157 -5.06 -14.44 13.45
C SER A 157 -5.46 -12.99 13.73
N THR A 158 -4.79 -12.05 13.07
CA THR A 158 -5.06 -10.61 13.20
C THR A 158 -4.92 -9.89 11.86
N SER A 159 -5.17 -8.57 11.80
CA SER A 159 -4.88 -7.73 10.64
C SER A 159 -3.43 -7.22 10.68
N VAL A 160 -2.89 -6.80 9.52
CA VAL A 160 -1.49 -6.35 9.41
C VAL A 160 -1.19 -5.17 10.34
N ASP A 161 -2.11 -4.23 10.47
CA ASP A 161 -1.98 -3.06 11.35
C ASP A 161 -1.99 -3.42 12.85
N GLN A 162 -2.52 -4.59 13.22
CA GLN A 162 -2.58 -5.10 14.60
C GLN A 162 -1.51 -6.15 14.93
N VAL A 163 -0.69 -6.56 13.97
CA VAL A 163 0.32 -7.62 14.15
C VAL A 163 1.23 -7.34 15.36
N GLN A 164 1.74 -6.14 15.49
CA GLN A 164 2.61 -5.72 16.58
C GLN A 164 1.96 -5.90 17.96
N ASN A 165 0.72 -5.39 18.09
CA ASN A 165 -0.04 -5.48 19.33
C ASN A 165 -0.35 -6.93 19.70
N LYS A 166 -0.72 -7.75 18.67
CA LYS A 166 -1.02 -9.16 18.88
C LYS A 166 0.19 -9.97 19.30
N ILE A 167 1.35 -9.70 18.73
CA ILE A 167 2.61 -10.34 19.12
C ILE A 167 2.98 -9.98 20.56
N ASN A 168 2.89 -8.71 20.95
CA ASN A 168 3.14 -8.30 22.34
C ASN A 168 2.20 -9.02 23.31
N GLN A 169 0.90 -9.08 23.00
CA GLN A 169 -0.07 -9.82 23.80
C GLN A 169 0.33 -11.29 23.97
N LEU A 170 0.69 -11.97 22.88
CA LEU A 170 1.11 -13.38 22.93
C LEU A 170 2.40 -13.61 23.73
N ILE A 171 3.35 -12.68 23.66
CA ILE A 171 4.59 -12.71 24.46
C ILE A 171 4.26 -12.60 25.95
N ASP A 172 3.41 -11.66 26.34
CA ASP A 172 3.01 -11.45 27.72
C ASP A 172 2.19 -12.62 28.28
N GLU A 173 1.26 -13.18 27.49
CA GLU A 173 0.52 -14.40 27.83
C GLU A 173 1.46 -15.59 28.04
N ASN A 174 2.43 -15.77 27.14
CA ASN A 174 3.43 -16.85 27.25
C ASN A 174 4.30 -16.70 28.53
N ARG A 175 4.71 -15.46 28.85
CA ARG A 175 5.46 -15.18 30.09
C ARG A 175 4.65 -15.55 31.32
N SER A 176 3.38 -15.11 31.37
CA SER A 176 2.49 -15.41 32.51
C SER A 176 2.27 -16.90 32.69
N LEU A 177 2.04 -17.64 31.60
CA LEU A 177 1.88 -19.10 31.62
C LEU A 177 3.14 -19.81 32.13
N ASN A 178 4.33 -19.37 31.69
CA ASN A 178 5.59 -19.94 32.17
C ASN A 178 5.84 -19.68 33.67
N GLU A 179 5.46 -18.51 34.17
CA GLU A 179 5.52 -18.21 35.62
C GLU A 179 4.57 -19.10 36.42
N GLU A 180 3.33 -19.31 35.93
CA GLU A 180 2.36 -20.21 36.57
C GLU A 180 2.85 -21.67 36.59
N LEU A 181 3.41 -22.14 35.46
CA LEU A 181 3.97 -23.47 35.37
C LEU A 181 5.15 -23.65 36.39
N GLY A 182 6.06 -22.69 36.44
CA GLY A 182 7.17 -22.71 37.39
C GLY A 182 6.71 -22.69 38.85
N THR A 183 5.63 -21.97 39.19
CA THR A 183 5.07 -22.01 40.55
C THR A 183 4.40 -23.33 40.86
N LYS A 184 3.67 -23.94 39.94
CA LYS A 184 3.04 -25.27 40.09
C LYS A 184 4.10 -26.37 40.25
N GLU A 185 5.18 -26.34 39.49
CA GLU A 185 6.26 -27.30 39.60
C GLU A 185 6.98 -27.22 40.97
N ARG A 186 7.23 -26.00 41.49
CA ARG A 186 7.80 -25.77 42.80
C ARG A 186 6.87 -26.28 43.91
N SER A 187 5.58 -26.05 43.80
CA SER A 187 4.55 -26.51 44.74
C SER A 187 4.47 -28.05 44.77
N ASN A 188 4.50 -28.71 43.60
CA ASN A 188 4.47 -30.15 43.48
C ASN A 188 5.73 -30.80 44.10
N LYS A 189 6.93 -30.26 43.79
CA LYS A 189 8.18 -30.74 44.41
C LYS A 189 8.18 -30.58 45.92
N ALA A 190 7.67 -29.49 46.48
CA ALA A 190 7.55 -29.28 47.89
C ALA A 190 6.57 -30.30 48.54
N SER A 191 5.44 -30.56 47.88
CA SER A 191 4.47 -31.57 48.35
C SER A 191 5.03 -32.99 48.34
N ASP A 192 5.83 -33.36 47.33
CA ASP A 192 6.43 -34.69 47.23
C ASP A 192 7.54 -34.89 48.23
N LEU A 193 8.33 -33.87 48.56
CA LEU A 193 9.31 -33.91 49.64
C LEU A 193 8.64 -34.07 51.01
N LEU A 194 7.50 -33.44 51.25
CA LEU A 194 6.75 -33.56 52.51
C LEU A 194 6.09 -34.94 52.69
N LYS A 195 5.84 -35.68 51.61
CA LYS A 195 5.30 -37.06 51.67
C LYS A 195 6.39 -38.13 51.83
N ALA A 196 7.64 -37.78 51.58
CA ALA A 196 8.78 -38.69 51.65
C ALA A 196 9.51 -38.65 53.02
N THR A 197 9.09 -37.74 53.92
CA THR A 197 9.51 -37.62 55.31
C THR A 197 8.43 -38.11 56.23
#